data_08730c30c010c78fd69e8827dd3ba775
#
_entry.id   08730c30c010c78fd69e8827dd3ba775
#
_cell.length_a   1.000
_cell.length_b   1.000
_cell.length_c   1.000
_cell.angle_alpha   90.00
_cell.angle_beta   90.00
_cell.angle_gamma   90.00
#
_symmetry.space_group_name_H-M   'P 1'
#
loop_
_entity.id
_entity.type
_entity.pdbx_description
1 polymer ?
#
loop_
_entity_poly.entity_id
_entity_poly.type
_entity_poly.pdbx_seq_one_letter_code
_entity_poly.pdbx_strand_id
1 'polypeptide(L)'
;AEPDDAIQKALSGFIARAGHHEISALARVALAEILRQKNPAEARAVALEAVERHPQSVGAKQCHNLVAQIEAKELAVATERTWAKPWPALHVTYRNIDRFHLRLVKADWEERLLEGKPYGYGIDQKDRERILSHPSIQEGTVVLPPTDDYRSAVKEVPVESVFGTETIDPGAYWVVCSHRGDFRERDNVVSATLVWVSRISAVNTTDYQSHISQHTGYVVDLESGKPIQGAEVTAWRRDQKSLPRKMVKQETTETNQDGQYTLKADSGQETVFVVSSALDGQIHHVLTEPERLWHRENV
;
A
#
# COMPACT_ATOMS: atom_id res chain seq x y z
N ALA A 1 16.28 34.85 -8.72
CA ALA A 1 14.91 34.34 -8.77
C ALA A 1 14.95 33.00 -9.49
N GLU A 2 14.31 31.98 -8.91
CA GLU A 2 14.15 30.71 -9.59
C GLU A 2 13.41 30.93 -10.92
N PRO A 3 13.68 30.16 -11.98
CA PRO A 3 13.02 30.32 -13.27
C PRO A 3 11.48 30.38 -13.16
N ASP A 4 10.91 29.61 -12.25
CA ASP A 4 9.47 29.55 -11.98
C ASP A 4 8.89 30.88 -11.49
N ASP A 5 9.59 31.63 -10.64
CA ASP A 5 9.12 32.91 -10.11
C ASP A 5 8.98 33.97 -11.22
N ALA A 6 9.91 33.98 -12.16
CA ALA A 6 9.86 34.89 -13.32
C ALA A 6 8.66 34.55 -14.23
N ILE A 7 8.41 33.25 -14.46
CA ILE A 7 7.29 32.77 -15.26
C ILE A 7 5.97 33.08 -14.57
N GLN A 8 5.86 32.84 -13.27
CA GLN A 8 4.66 33.19 -12.48
C GLN A 8 4.31 34.66 -12.57
N LYS A 9 5.33 35.54 -12.42
CA LYS A 9 5.14 37.00 -12.53
C LYS A 9 4.69 37.41 -13.94
N ALA A 10 5.26 36.81 -14.98
CA ALA A 10 4.88 37.10 -16.36
C ALA A 10 3.45 36.66 -16.66
N LEU A 11 3.05 35.45 -16.23
CA LEU A 11 1.71 34.92 -16.39
C LEU A 11 0.68 35.76 -15.62
N SER A 12 0.96 36.12 -14.36
CA SER A 12 0.08 36.98 -13.56
C SER A 12 -0.10 38.36 -14.19
N GLY A 13 1.00 38.94 -14.71
CA GLY A 13 0.94 40.22 -15.45
C GLY A 13 0.14 40.13 -16.76
N PHE A 14 0.23 39.02 -17.47
CA PHE A 14 -0.61 38.78 -18.67
C PHE A 14 -2.06 38.60 -18.30
N ILE A 15 -2.40 37.80 -17.28
CA ILE A 15 -3.76 37.60 -16.79
C ILE A 15 -4.40 38.94 -16.36
N ALA A 16 -3.65 39.79 -15.67
CA ALA A 16 -4.15 41.12 -15.25
C ALA A 16 -4.52 42.01 -16.45
N ARG A 17 -3.77 41.97 -17.54
CA ARG A 17 -4.02 42.76 -18.75
C ARG A 17 -5.08 42.16 -19.67
N ALA A 18 -5.08 40.84 -19.83
CA ALA A 18 -5.93 40.13 -20.80
C ALA A 18 -7.05 39.33 -20.16
N GLY A 19 -7.36 39.53 -18.88
CA GLY A 19 -8.29 38.71 -18.12
C GLY A 19 -9.73 38.65 -18.66
N HIS A 20 -10.13 39.62 -19.47
CA HIS A 20 -11.40 39.66 -20.16
C HIS A 20 -11.42 38.74 -21.42
N HIS A 21 -10.31 38.37 -21.93
CA HIS A 21 -10.19 37.56 -23.15
C HIS A 21 -9.99 36.07 -22.79
N GLU A 22 -10.62 35.17 -23.55
CA GLU A 22 -10.59 33.70 -23.29
C GLU A 22 -9.17 33.11 -23.27
N ILE A 23 -8.21 33.72 -23.96
CA ILE A 23 -6.81 33.29 -23.94
C ILE A 23 -6.21 33.34 -22.53
N SER A 24 -6.75 34.19 -21.65
CA SER A 24 -6.32 34.29 -20.26
C SER A 24 -6.61 33.01 -19.48
N ALA A 25 -7.57 32.18 -19.92
CA ALA A 25 -7.83 30.90 -19.31
C ALA A 25 -6.65 29.92 -19.52
N LEU A 26 -5.99 29.92 -20.68
CA LEU A 26 -4.78 29.13 -20.92
C LEU A 26 -3.61 29.61 -20.05
N ALA A 27 -3.46 30.92 -19.89
CA ALA A 27 -2.45 31.45 -18.97
C ALA A 27 -2.70 31.05 -17.51
N ARG A 28 -3.99 30.97 -17.10
CA ARG A 28 -4.35 30.45 -15.77
C ARG A 28 -4.04 28.97 -15.62
N VAL A 29 -4.21 28.14 -16.67
CA VAL A 29 -3.77 26.74 -16.63
C VAL A 29 -2.27 26.67 -16.31
N ALA A 30 -1.44 27.39 -17.09
CA ALA A 30 -0.01 27.37 -16.89
C ALA A 30 0.41 27.86 -15.48
N LEU A 31 -0.22 28.95 -15.02
CA LEU A 31 0.03 29.46 -13.66
C LEU A 31 -0.38 28.46 -12.58
N ALA A 32 -1.56 27.88 -12.70
CA ALA A 32 -2.07 26.92 -11.72
C ALA A 32 -1.23 25.64 -11.68
N GLU A 33 -0.71 25.15 -12.81
CA GLU A 33 0.20 23.99 -12.83
C GLU A 33 1.53 24.28 -12.10
N ILE A 34 2.08 25.48 -12.22
CA ILE A 34 3.28 25.88 -11.48
C ILE A 34 2.99 25.99 -9.99
N LEU A 35 1.87 26.64 -9.65
CA LEU A 35 1.45 26.84 -8.25
C LEU A 35 1.12 25.52 -7.55
N ARG A 36 0.58 24.53 -8.27
CA ARG A 36 0.14 23.26 -7.69
C ARG A 36 1.20 22.57 -6.84
N GLN A 37 2.47 22.67 -7.22
CA GLN A 37 3.57 22.06 -6.49
C GLN A 37 3.87 22.78 -5.15
N LYS A 38 3.72 24.11 -5.13
CA LYS A 38 4.10 24.95 -3.98
C LYS A 38 2.87 25.33 -3.13
N ASN A 39 1.74 25.60 -3.75
CA ASN A 39 0.50 26.05 -3.09
C ASN A 39 -0.74 25.55 -3.83
N PRO A 40 -1.19 24.30 -3.58
CA PRO A 40 -2.35 23.74 -4.27
C PRO A 40 -3.64 24.54 -4.06
N ALA A 41 -3.83 25.17 -2.89
CA ALA A 41 -5.00 26.00 -2.61
C ALA A 41 -5.06 27.24 -3.52
N GLU A 42 -3.94 27.90 -3.74
CA GLU A 42 -3.83 29.03 -4.68
C GLU A 42 -4.01 28.56 -6.14
N ALA A 43 -3.39 27.44 -6.49
CA ALA A 43 -3.56 26.83 -7.82
C ALA A 43 -5.04 26.56 -8.13
N ARG A 44 -5.77 26.01 -7.15
CA ARG A 44 -7.22 25.80 -7.23
C ARG A 44 -7.98 27.09 -7.44
N ALA A 45 -7.67 28.15 -6.68
CA ALA A 45 -8.32 29.43 -6.82
C ALA A 45 -8.13 30.04 -8.23
N VAL A 46 -6.89 30.03 -8.72
CA VAL A 46 -6.57 30.51 -10.09
C VAL A 46 -7.29 29.70 -11.16
N ALA A 47 -7.37 28.36 -10.99
CA ALA A 47 -8.06 27.49 -11.94
C ALA A 47 -9.59 27.73 -11.93
N LEU A 48 -10.20 27.92 -10.77
CA LEU A 48 -11.63 28.23 -10.65
C LEU A 48 -12.00 29.54 -11.32
N GLU A 49 -11.16 30.58 -11.20
CA GLU A 49 -11.40 31.84 -11.93
C GLU A 49 -11.48 31.64 -13.45
N ALA A 50 -10.68 30.74 -14.02
CA ALA A 50 -10.76 30.43 -15.45
C ALA A 50 -12.09 29.77 -15.82
N VAL A 51 -12.56 28.84 -14.98
CA VAL A 51 -13.83 28.13 -15.18
C VAL A 51 -15.00 29.11 -15.10
N GLU A 52 -14.99 30.03 -14.13
CA GLU A 52 -16.06 31.00 -13.93
C GLU A 52 -16.11 32.05 -15.04
N ARG A 53 -14.95 32.59 -15.43
CA ARG A 53 -14.88 33.70 -16.40
C ARG A 53 -15.07 33.27 -17.85
N HIS A 54 -14.56 32.07 -18.20
CA HIS A 54 -14.51 31.60 -19.59
C HIS A 54 -14.96 30.14 -19.73
N PRO A 55 -16.15 29.74 -19.25
CA PRO A 55 -16.59 28.36 -19.05
C PRO A 55 -16.54 27.51 -20.32
N GLN A 56 -16.64 28.12 -21.50
CA GLN A 56 -16.63 27.39 -22.78
C GLN A 56 -15.23 27.26 -23.41
N SER A 57 -14.23 27.95 -22.85
CA SER A 57 -12.87 27.94 -23.38
C SER A 57 -12.16 26.60 -23.12
N VAL A 58 -11.16 26.29 -23.96
CA VAL A 58 -10.29 25.13 -23.78
C VAL A 58 -9.53 25.22 -22.43
N GLY A 59 -9.05 26.42 -22.08
CA GLY A 59 -8.34 26.64 -20.82
C GLY A 59 -9.23 26.37 -19.61
N ALA A 60 -10.51 26.76 -19.64
CA ALA A 60 -11.44 26.47 -18.55
C ALA A 60 -11.70 24.97 -18.36
N LYS A 61 -11.80 24.20 -19.45
CA LYS A 61 -11.92 22.74 -19.37
C LYS A 61 -10.69 22.08 -18.75
N GLN A 62 -9.50 22.57 -19.08
CA GLN A 62 -8.25 22.10 -18.49
C GLN A 62 -8.17 22.49 -17.00
N CYS A 63 -8.54 23.72 -16.64
CA CYS A 63 -8.63 24.16 -15.25
C CYS A 63 -9.63 23.34 -14.45
N HIS A 64 -10.79 22.99 -15.02
CA HIS A 64 -11.75 22.11 -14.36
C HIS A 64 -11.14 20.74 -14.00
N ASN A 65 -10.40 20.13 -14.93
CA ASN A 65 -9.69 18.88 -14.66
C ASN A 65 -8.62 19.06 -13.58
N LEU A 66 -7.89 20.17 -13.59
CA LEU A 66 -6.89 20.48 -12.56
C LEU A 66 -7.53 20.64 -11.17
N VAL A 67 -8.66 21.36 -11.06
CA VAL A 67 -9.43 21.46 -9.83
C VAL A 67 -9.85 20.07 -9.33
N ALA A 68 -10.40 19.24 -10.22
CA ALA A 68 -10.78 17.86 -9.86
C ALA A 68 -9.59 17.03 -9.35
N GLN A 69 -8.40 17.20 -9.92
CA GLN A 69 -7.18 16.53 -9.43
C GLN A 69 -6.72 17.05 -8.06
N ILE A 70 -6.83 18.36 -7.80
CA ILE A 70 -6.48 18.97 -6.51
C ILE A 70 -7.47 18.51 -5.43
N GLU A 71 -8.76 18.48 -5.75
CA GLU A 71 -9.83 18.07 -4.85
C GLU A 71 -9.96 16.53 -4.71
N ALA A 72 -9.23 15.77 -5.51
CA ALA A 72 -9.27 14.30 -5.45
C ALA A 72 -8.92 13.80 -4.06
N LYS A 73 -9.74 12.90 -3.56
CA LYS A 73 -9.51 12.22 -2.28
C LYS A 73 -8.36 11.22 -2.41
N GLU A 74 -7.54 11.17 -1.37
CA GLU A 74 -6.44 10.21 -1.27
C GLU A 74 -6.53 9.48 0.07
N LEU A 75 -6.32 8.18 0.03
CA LEU A 75 -6.20 7.32 1.19
C LEU A 75 -5.28 6.15 0.84
N ALA A 76 -4.13 6.10 1.50
CA ALA A 76 -3.22 4.96 1.43
C ALA A 76 -2.82 4.56 2.84
N VAL A 77 -2.78 3.27 3.12
CA VAL A 77 -2.40 2.73 4.42
C VAL A 77 -1.26 1.75 4.21
N ALA A 78 -0.16 2.02 4.91
CA ALA A 78 0.99 1.13 5.01
C ALA A 78 1.14 0.67 6.46
N THR A 79 1.59 -0.56 6.65
CA THR A 79 1.86 -1.14 7.96
C THR A 79 2.90 -2.24 7.82
N GLU A 80 3.41 -2.71 8.94
CA GLU A 80 4.26 -3.88 8.97
C GLU A 80 3.50 -5.10 8.42
N ARG A 81 4.22 -5.97 7.75
CA ARG A 81 3.64 -7.17 7.13
C ARG A 81 3.25 -8.22 8.18
N THR A 82 4.01 -8.29 9.27
CA THR A 82 3.76 -9.23 10.36
C THR A 82 3.44 -8.45 11.64
N TRP A 83 2.30 -8.73 12.23
CA TRP A 83 1.81 -8.10 13.45
C TRP A 83 2.03 -9.01 14.65
N ALA A 84 2.78 -8.53 15.62
CA ALA A 84 2.96 -9.13 16.95
C ALA A 84 2.85 -8.04 18.01
N LYS A 85 2.80 -8.42 19.27
CA LYS A 85 2.87 -7.45 20.38
C LYS A 85 4.32 -6.98 20.61
N PRO A 86 4.57 -5.69 20.85
CA PRO A 86 3.59 -4.59 20.80
C PRO A 86 3.03 -4.40 19.38
N TRP A 87 1.72 -4.12 19.28
CA TRP A 87 1.07 -3.97 17.98
C TRP A 87 1.69 -2.82 17.17
N PRO A 88 1.87 -2.98 15.86
CA PRO A 88 2.43 -1.93 15.02
C PRO A 88 1.46 -0.76 14.84
N ALA A 89 1.93 0.27 14.16
CA ALA A 89 1.10 1.37 13.72
C ALA A 89 0.72 1.23 12.24
N LEU A 90 -0.41 1.86 11.88
CA LEU A 90 -0.80 2.12 10.51
C LEU A 90 -0.27 3.49 10.12
N HIS A 91 0.52 3.57 9.06
CA HIS A 91 0.97 4.83 8.45
C HIS A 91 -0.03 5.22 7.37
N VAL A 92 -0.84 6.23 7.68
CA VAL A 92 -1.95 6.66 6.84
C VAL A 92 -1.56 7.92 6.09
N THR A 93 -1.46 7.83 4.76
CA THR A 93 -1.33 8.99 3.88
C THR A 93 -2.71 9.34 3.34
N TYR A 94 -3.12 10.59 3.50
CA TYR A 94 -4.47 11.03 3.13
C TYR A 94 -4.50 12.47 2.65
N ARG A 95 -5.55 12.79 1.87
CA ARG A 95 -5.88 14.13 1.41
C ARG A 95 -7.36 14.26 1.14
N ASN A 96 -7.94 15.41 1.46
CA ASN A 96 -9.35 15.78 1.19
C ASN A 96 -10.38 14.80 1.78
N ILE A 97 -10.04 14.17 2.91
CA ILE A 97 -10.96 13.35 3.71
C ILE A 97 -10.82 13.72 5.18
N ASP A 98 -11.91 13.63 5.93
CA ASP A 98 -11.99 13.94 7.37
C ASP A 98 -11.98 12.68 8.25
N ARG A 99 -12.19 11.52 7.66
CA ARG A 99 -12.18 10.21 8.34
C ARG A 99 -11.96 9.08 7.36
N PHE A 100 -11.58 7.96 7.89
CA PHE A 100 -11.61 6.69 7.16
C PHE A 100 -12.07 5.56 8.06
N HIS A 101 -12.56 4.50 7.42
CA HIS A 101 -13.07 3.29 8.05
C HIS A 101 -12.13 2.14 7.73
N LEU A 102 -12.00 1.23 8.70
CA LEU A 102 -11.18 0.04 8.56
C LEU A 102 -12.01 -1.20 8.86
N ARG A 103 -11.67 -2.28 8.17
CA ARG A 103 -12.12 -3.64 8.45
C ARG A 103 -10.93 -4.56 8.51
N LEU A 104 -10.92 -5.43 9.52
CA LEU A 104 -10.04 -6.58 9.57
C LEU A 104 -10.82 -7.79 9.08
N VAL A 105 -10.41 -8.38 7.97
CA VAL A 105 -11.09 -9.50 7.31
C VAL A 105 -10.14 -10.68 7.23
N LYS A 106 -10.56 -11.87 7.62
CA LYS A 106 -9.71 -13.07 7.51
C LYS A 106 -9.38 -13.35 6.05
N ALA A 107 -8.11 -13.61 5.76
CA ALA A 107 -7.65 -13.88 4.40
C ALA A 107 -7.61 -15.38 4.10
N ASP A 108 -8.14 -15.76 2.94
CA ASP A 108 -8.01 -17.12 2.40
C ASP A 108 -6.65 -17.25 1.71
N TRP A 109 -5.57 -17.11 2.47
CA TRP A 109 -4.21 -17.01 1.93
C TRP A 109 -3.75 -18.27 1.23
N GLU A 110 -4.16 -19.47 1.72
CA GLU A 110 -3.81 -20.75 1.11
C GLU A 110 -4.43 -20.88 -0.29
N GLU A 111 -5.72 -20.52 -0.43
CA GLU A 111 -6.39 -20.51 -1.72
C GLU A 111 -5.71 -19.54 -2.70
N ARG A 112 -5.39 -18.33 -2.22
CA ARG A 112 -4.66 -17.35 -3.04
C ARG A 112 -3.28 -17.84 -3.44
N LEU A 113 -2.56 -18.52 -2.54
CA LEU A 113 -1.28 -19.14 -2.85
C LEU A 113 -1.44 -20.16 -3.99
N LEU A 114 -2.42 -21.05 -3.88
CA LEU A 114 -2.72 -22.06 -4.91
C LEU A 114 -3.15 -21.43 -6.24
N GLU A 115 -3.88 -20.31 -6.21
CA GLU A 115 -4.26 -19.53 -7.41
C GLU A 115 -3.08 -18.77 -8.04
N GLY A 116 -1.88 -18.82 -7.46
CA GLY A 116 -0.71 -18.08 -7.95
C GLY A 116 -0.72 -16.60 -7.60
N LYS A 117 -1.47 -16.19 -6.60
CA LYS A 117 -1.59 -14.82 -6.08
C LYS A 117 -1.09 -14.72 -4.63
N PRO A 118 0.16 -15.11 -4.31
CA PRO A 118 0.62 -15.22 -2.92
C PRO A 118 0.73 -13.87 -2.20
N TYR A 119 0.77 -12.78 -2.96
CA TYR A 119 1.09 -11.45 -2.45
C TYR A 119 -0.15 -10.62 -2.11
N GLY A 120 0.06 -9.64 -1.23
CA GLY A 120 -0.94 -8.64 -0.87
C GLY A 120 -1.09 -7.48 -1.86
N TYR A 121 -0.36 -7.49 -2.98
CA TYR A 121 -0.44 -6.47 -4.04
C TYR A 121 -1.03 -7.06 -5.33
N GLY A 122 -1.36 -6.17 -6.28
CA GLY A 122 -2.00 -6.59 -7.53
C GLY A 122 -3.44 -7.07 -7.34
N ILE A 123 -4.13 -6.53 -6.31
CA ILE A 123 -5.53 -6.84 -6.00
C ILE A 123 -6.40 -6.18 -7.05
N ASP A 124 -7.05 -6.98 -7.89
CA ASP A 124 -8.00 -6.50 -8.88
C ASP A 124 -9.40 -6.23 -8.27
N GLN A 125 -10.34 -5.75 -9.09
CA GLN A 125 -11.70 -5.48 -8.63
C GLN A 125 -12.39 -6.73 -8.08
N LYS A 126 -12.22 -7.86 -8.74
CA LYS A 126 -12.83 -9.13 -8.32
C LYS A 126 -12.26 -9.61 -6.98
N ASP A 127 -10.95 -9.45 -6.78
CA ASP A 127 -10.31 -9.76 -5.50
C ASP A 127 -10.89 -8.86 -4.38
N ARG A 128 -11.07 -7.55 -4.63
CA ARG A 128 -11.67 -6.63 -3.65
C ARG A 128 -13.11 -6.98 -3.33
N GLU A 129 -13.93 -7.28 -4.34
CA GLU A 129 -15.31 -7.73 -4.13
C GLU A 129 -15.36 -8.99 -3.26
N ARG A 130 -14.46 -9.95 -3.50
CA ARG A 130 -14.35 -11.16 -2.70
C ARG A 130 -13.96 -10.83 -1.25
N ILE A 131 -12.93 -10.02 -1.04
CA ILE A 131 -12.49 -9.59 0.30
C ILE A 131 -13.64 -8.92 1.05
N LEU A 132 -14.35 -7.99 0.40
CA LEU A 132 -15.47 -7.27 1.01
C LEU A 132 -16.72 -8.13 1.26
N SER A 133 -16.85 -9.27 0.60
CA SER A 133 -17.95 -10.22 0.83
C SER A 133 -17.79 -11.04 2.12
N HIS A 134 -16.58 -11.13 2.65
CA HIS A 134 -16.29 -11.84 3.89
C HIS A 134 -16.68 -10.99 5.12
N PRO A 135 -17.14 -11.61 6.21
CA PRO A 135 -17.44 -10.87 7.42
C PRO A 135 -16.17 -10.24 8.00
N SER A 136 -16.29 -9.01 8.47
CA SER A 136 -15.24 -8.37 9.25
C SER A 136 -15.15 -9.02 10.65
N ILE A 137 -13.92 -9.24 11.09
CA ILE A 137 -13.64 -9.69 12.47
C ILE A 137 -13.70 -8.50 13.41
N GLN A 138 -13.12 -7.39 12.96
CA GLN A 138 -13.12 -6.12 13.69
C GLN A 138 -13.31 -4.96 12.70
N GLU A 139 -13.89 -3.88 13.20
CA GLU A 139 -14.09 -2.64 12.44
C GLU A 139 -13.69 -1.43 13.28
N GLY A 140 -13.27 -0.38 12.61
CA GLY A 140 -12.91 0.85 13.27
C GLY A 140 -13.10 2.08 12.37
N THR A 141 -13.14 3.25 13.02
CA THR A 141 -13.20 4.53 12.33
C THR A 141 -12.19 5.47 12.95
N VAL A 142 -11.42 6.13 12.12
CA VAL A 142 -10.42 7.10 12.52
C VAL A 142 -10.77 8.47 11.97
N VAL A 143 -10.82 9.47 12.84
CA VAL A 143 -10.97 10.87 12.46
C VAL A 143 -9.61 11.45 12.12
N LEU A 144 -9.55 12.20 11.04
CA LEU A 144 -8.35 12.81 10.49
C LEU A 144 -8.40 14.33 10.62
N PRO A 145 -7.27 14.99 10.91
CA PRO A 145 -7.19 16.44 10.75
C PRO A 145 -7.50 16.87 9.31
N PRO A 146 -8.10 18.03 9.10
CA PRO A 146 -8.40 18.54 7.76
C PRO A 146 -7.12 18.82 6.97
N THR A 147 -7.19 18.73 5.65
CA THR A 147 -6.14 19.11 4.70
C THR A 147 -6.63 20.28 3.82
N ASP A 148 -6.92 21.41 4.47
CA ASP A 148 -7.49 22.60 3.83
C ASP A 148 -6.54 23.25 2.80
N ASP A 149 -5.27 22.91 2.84
CA ASP A 149 -4.24 23.29 1.88
C ASP A 149 -4.15 22.36 0.66
N TYR A 150 -4.97 21.32 0.60
CA TYR A 150 -5.00 20.28 -0.46
C TYR A 150 -3.69 19.50 -0.59
N ARG A 151 -2.84 19.46 0.47
CA ARG A 151 -1.65 18.65 0.50
C ARG A 151 -1.93 17.30 1.16
N SER A 152 -1.17 16.30 0.72
CA SER A 152 -1.20 15.00 1.40
C SER A 152 -0.57 15.15 2.79
N ALA A 153 -1.27 14.63 3.79
CA ALA A 153 -0.80 14.54 5.17
C ALA A 153 -0.55 13.09 5.55
N VAL A 154 0.29 12.89 6.55
CA VAL A 154 0.57 11.56 7.10
C VAL A 154 0.14 11.53 8.56
N LYS A 155 -0.55 10.47 8.97
CA LYS A 155 -0.91 10.21 10.35
C LYS A 155 -0.52 8.79 10.72
N GLU A 156 0.14 8.67 11.84
CA GLU A 156 0.39 7.38 12.49
C GLU A 156 -0.79 7.03 13.38
N VAL A 157 -1.32 5.81 13.23
CA VAL A 157 -2.49 5.32 13.95
C VAL A 157 -2.14 3.97 14.57
N PRO A 158 -2.00 3.88 15.91
CA PRO A 158 -1.77 2.61 16.58
C PRO A 158 -2.91 1.62 16.27
N VAL A 159 -2.58 0.40 15.90
CA VAL A 159 -3.57 -0.66 15.61
C VAL A 159 -4.51 -0.87 16.79
N GLU A 160 -3.97 -0.82 18.01
CA GLU A 160 -4.75 -0.96 19.26
C GLU A 160 -5.82 0.14 19.43
N SER A 161 -5.58 1.34 18.93
CA SER A 161 -6.54 2.45 19.02
C SER A 161 -7.74 2.27 18.10
N VAL A 162 -7.62 1.40 17.08
CA VAL A 162 -8.66 1.15 16.09
C VAL A 162 -9.41 -0.13 16.41
N PHE A 163 -8.68 -1.22 16.68
CA PHE A 163 -9.23 -2.55 16.85
C PHE A 163 -9.29 -2.99 18.32
N GLY A 164 -8.85 -2.12 19.26
CA GLY A 164 -8.78 -2.45 20.67
C GLY A 164 -7.57 -3.31 21.02
N THR A 165 -7.51 -3.71 22.28
CA THR A 165 -6.41 -4.52 22.84
C THR A 165 -6.71 -6.01 22.82
N GLU A 166 -7.85 -6.42 22.29
CA GLU A 166 -8.24 -7.83 22.21
C GLU A 166 -7.22 -8.64 21.41
N THR A 167 -7.12 -9.90 21.73
CA THR A 167 -6.23 -10.81 21.02
C THR A 167 -6.84 -11.15 19.67
N ILE A 168 -6.14 -10.80 18.60
CA ILE A 168 -6.45 -11.28 17.26
C ILE A 168 -5.73 -12.63 17.11
N ASP A 169 -6.46 -13.66 16.72
CA ASP A 169 -5.89 -15.00 16.53
C ASP A 169 -4.78 -14.99 15.47
N PRO A 170 -3.77 -15.87 15.60
CA PRO A 170 -2.77 -16.04 14.55
C PRO A 170 -3.40 -16.37 13.19
N GLY A 171 -2.89 -15.73 12.13
CA GLY A 171 -3.39 -15.96 10.79
C GLY A 171 -3.13 -14.80 9.83
N ALA A 172 -3.60 -14.96 8.62
CA ALA A 172 -3.53 -13.93 7.59
C ALA A 172 -4.83 -13.11 7.56
N TYR A 173 -4.69 -11.80 7.39
CA TYR A 173 -5.81 -10.86 7.40
C TYR A 173 -5.64 -9.77 6.35
N TRP A 174 -6.76 -9.32 5.84
CA TRP A 174 -6.85 -8.09 5.06
C TRP A 174 -7.19 -6.93 5.97
N VAL A 175 -6.35 -5.91 5.98
CA VAL A 175 -6.68 -4.59 6.50
C VAL A 175 -7.28 -3.80 5.34
N VAL A 176 -8.60 -3.66 5.34
CA VAL A 176 -9.33 -2.94 4.30
C VAL A 176 -9.65 -1.54 4.79
N CYS A 177 -9.26 -0.54 4.01
CA CYS A 177 -9.45 0.86 4.34
C CYS A 177 -10.35 1.54 3.30
N SER A 178 -11.24 2.43 3.76
CA SER A 178 -12.16 3.16 2.92
C SER A 178 -12.49 4.54 3.52
N HIS A 179 -12.63 5.58 2.71
CA HIS A 179 -13.13 6.86 3.21
C HIS A 179 -14.67 6.89 3.35
N ARG A 180 -15.36 5.84 2.93
CA ARG A 180 -16.81 5.65 3.10
C ARG A 180 -17.09 4.45 3.99
N GLY A 181 -18.02 4.58 4.93
CA GLY A 181 -18.40 3.48 5.83
C GLY A 181 -19.11 2.31 5.15
N ASP A 182 -19.63 2.49 3.92
CA ASP A 182 -20.28 1.43 3.15
C ASP A 182 -19.31 0.58 2.32
N PHE A 183 -18.04 0.98 2.22
CA PHE A 183 -16.98 0.31 1.45
C PHE A 183 -17.30 0.07 -0.04
N ARG A 184 -18.34 0.73 -0.58
CA ARG A 184 -18.63 0.63 -2.03
C ARG A 184 -17.58 1.35 -2.84
N GLU A 185 -17.20 0.79 -3.98
CA GLU A 185 -16.11 1.35 -4.81
C GLU A 185 -16.49 2.66 -5.52
N ARG A 186 -17.78 2.89 -5.79
CA ARG A 186 -18.21 4.10 -6.50
C ARG A 186 -17.94 5.35 -5.67
N ASP A 187 -17.22 6.32 -6.25
CA ASP A 187 -16.80 7.57 -5.62
C ASP A 187 -16.11 7.36 -4.27
N ASN A 188 -15.27 6.30 -4.19
CA ASN A 188 -14.61 5.87 -2.98
C ASN A 188 -13.17 5.42 -3.28
N VAL A 189 -12.29 5.63 -2.31
CA VAL A 189 -10.96 5.02 -2.32
C VAL A 189 -11.02 3.84 -1.37
N VAL A 190 -10.91 2.63 -1.92
CA VAL A 190 -10.83 1.38 -1.15
C VAL A 190 -9.47 0.77 -1.40
N SER A 191 -8.73 0.52 -0.33
CA SER A 191 -7.45 -0.19 -0.37
C SER A 191 -7.49 -1.39 0.56
N ALA A 192 -6.71 -2.42 0.24
CA ALA A 192 -6.55 -3.59 1.09
C ALA A 192 -5.07 -3.97 1.16
N THR A 193 -4.60 -4.26 2.37
CA THR A 193 -3.23 -4.70 2.64
C THR A 193 -3.27 -6.03 3.37
N LEU A 194 -2.49 -7.00 2.91
CA LEU A 194 -2.37 -8.30 3.56
C LEU A 194 -1.37 -8.21 4.71
N VAL A 195 -1.79 -8.66 5.89
CA VAL A 195 -0.95 -8.73 7.08
C VAL A 195 -1.05 -10.14 7.72
N TRP A 196 -0.04 -10.48 8.47
CA TRP A 196 0.04 -11.74 9.22
C TRP A 196 0.06 -11.43 10.70
N VAL A 197 -0.92 -11.90 11.44
CA VAL A 197 -0.85 -11.92 12.90
C VAL A 197 -0.07 -13.16 13.29
N SER A 198 1.17 -12.98 13.70
CA SER A 198 2.07 -14.11 13.98
C SER A 198 3.22 -13.67 14.89
N ARG A 199 3.69 -14.57 15.73
CA ARG A 199 4.93 -14.41 16.50
C ARG A 199 6.17 -14.82 15.69
N ILE A 200 6.00 -15.35 14.48
CA ILE A 200 7.11 -15.76 13.63
C ILE A 200 7.56 -14.63 12.74
N SER A 201 8.85 -14.37 12.69
CA SER A 201 9.49 -13.63 11.61
C SER A 201 10.45 -14.53 10.87
N ALA A 202 10.40 -14.48 9.53
CA ALA A 202 11.34 -15.21 8.68
C ALA A 202 12.13 -14.21 7.85
N VAL A 203 13.45 -14.28 7.98
CA VAL A 203 14.39 -13.42 7.27
C VAL A 203 15.12 -14.27 6.24
N ASN A 204 15.01 -13.87 4.97
CA ASN A 204 15.77 -14.52 3.90
C ASN A 204 17.15 -13.86 3.78
N THR A 205 18.20 -14.64 3.80
CA THR A 205 19.60 -14.20 3.69
C THR A 205 20.28 -14.70 2.42
N THR A 206 19.51 -15.15 1.44
CA THR A 206 20.04 -15.66 0.17
C THR A 206 20.79 -14.55 -0.57
N ASP A 207 22.02 -14.81 -0.98
CA ASP A 207 22.77 -13.92 -1.87
C ASP A 207 22.29 -14.08 -3.32
N TYR A 208 21.57 -13.06 -3.79
CA TYR A 208 21.03 -13.01 -5.16
C TYR A 208 22.01 -12.45 -6.19
N GLN A 209 23.21 -12.01 -5.79
CA GLN A 209 24.23 -11.50 -6.71
C GLN A 209 25.09 -12.60 -7.33
N SER A 210 25.09 -13.77 -6.73
CA SER A 210 25.80 -14.96 -7.21
C SER A 210 24.83 -15.94 -7.87
N HIS A 211 25.39 -17.01 -8.47
CA HIS A 211 24.56 -18.12 -8.95
C HIS A 211 23.89 -18.81 -7.76
N ILE A 212 22.56 -18.64 -7.63
CA ILE A 212 21.82 -19.15 -6.48
C ILE A 212 21.70 -20.66 -6.59
N SER A 213 22.36 -21.38 -5.70
CA SER A 213 22.22 -22.84 -5.56
C SER A 213 21.34 -23.23 -4.36
N GLN A 214 21.19 -22.31 -3.40
CA GLN A 214 20.43 -22.53 -2.17
C GLN A 214 19.76 -21.25 -1.71
N HIS A 215 18.57 -21.39 -1.11
CA HIS A 215 17.91 -20.37 -0.32
C HIS A 215 18.23 -20.60 1.15
N THR A 216 18.72 -19.57 1.82
CA THR A 216 19.07 -19.60 3.24
C THR A 216 18.35 -18.51 4.00
N GLY A 217 18.11 -18.74 5.28
CA GLY A 217 17.49 -17.73 6.13
C GLY A 217 17.36 -18.18 7.57
N TYR A 218 16.67 -17.35 8.35
CA TYR A 218 16.43 -17.54 9.77
C TYR A 218 14.96 -17.38 10.10
N VAL A 219 14.52 -18.14 11.11
CA VAL A 219 13.19 -17.99 11.72
C VAL A 219 13.39 -17.64 13.18
N VAL A 220 12.77 -16.53 13.60
CA VAL A 220 12.88 -16.00 14.97
C VAL A 220 11.51 -15.71 15.54
N ASP A 221 11.41 -15.78 16.85
CA ASP A 221 10.26 -15.29 17.61
C ASP A 221 10.33 -13.78 17.73
N LEU A 222 9.28 -13.07 17.28
CA LEU A 222 9.24 -11.62 17.23
C LEU A 222 9.25 -10.96 18.60
N GLU A 223 8.71 -11.60 19.63
CA GLU A 223 8.65 -11.02 20.98
C GLU A 223 10.01 -11.10 21.68
N SER A 224 10.72 -12.22 21.53
CA SER A 224 11.96 -12.48 22.25
C SER A 224 13.22 -12.28 21.41
N GLY A 225 13.08 -12.21 20.08
CA GLY A 225 14.20 -12.22 19.14
C GLY A 225 14.98 -13.54 19.09
N LYS A 226 14.49 -14.59 19.78
CA LYS A 226 15.18 -15.87 19.86
C LYS A 226 14.95 -16.71 18.60
N PRO A 227 15.94 -17.51 18.19
CA PRO A 227 15.76 -18.45 17.10
C PRO A 227 14.69 -19.50 17.44
N ILE A 228 13.90 -19.88 16.43
CA ILE A 228 12.91 -20.96 16.56
C ILE A 228 13.48 -22.20 15.91
N GLN A 229 13.76 -23.23 16.70
CA GLN A 229 14.12 -24.56 16.24
C GLN A 229 12.88 -25.35 15.83
N GLY A 230 12.98 -26.16 14.76
CA GLY A 230 11.91 -27.06 14.32
C GLY A 230 10.74 -26.32 13.64
N ALA A 231 10.92 -25.07 13.24
CA ALA A 231 9.95 -24.40 12.37
C ALA A 231 10.00 -25.03 10.97
N GLU A 232 8.84 -25.42 10.45
CA GLU A 232 8.73 -25.94 9.09
C GLU A 232 8.80 -24.79 8.09
N VAL A 233 9.70 -24.88 7.11
CA VAL A 233 9.86 -23.93 6.01
C VAL A 233 9.62 -24.66 4.70
N THR A 234 8.56 -24.27 4.01
CA THR A 234 8.15 -24.86 2.73
C THR A 234 8.35 -23.86 1.61
N ALA A 235 9.10 -24.24 0.59
CA ALA A 235 9.23 -23.48 -0.65
C ALA A 235 8.08 -23.78 -1.59
N TRP A 236 7.49 -22.71 -2.16
CA TRP A 236 6.49 -22.78 -3.21
C TRP A 236 6.98 -22.03 -4.43
N ARG A 237 6.80 -22.62 -5.60
CA ARG A 237 7.24 -22.04 -6.87
C ARG A 237 6.10 -21.89 -7.85
N ARG A 238 6.22 -20.90 -8.73
CA ARG A 238 5.26 -20.68 -9.80
C ARG A 238 5.45 -21.74 -10.89
N ASP A 239 4.40 -22.52 -11.15
CA ASP A 239 4.40 -23.45 -12.28
C ASP A 239 4.30 -22.67 -13.59
N GLN A 240 5.35 -22.73 -14.40
CA GLN A 240 5.41 -22.06 -15.70
C GLN A 240 4.56 -22.73 -16.78
N LYS A 241 4.12 -23.96 -16.55
CA LYS A 241 3.35 -24.76 -17.52
C LYS A 241 1.84 -24.66 -17.32
N SER A 242 1.37 -24.27 -16.13
CA SER A 242 -0.06 -24.11 -15.86
C SER A 242 -0.60 -22.77 -16.37
N LEU A 243 -1.87 -22.77 -16.83
CA LEU A 243 -2.62 -21.57 -17.19
C LEU A 243 -4.01 -21.67 -16.54
N PRO A 244 -4.39 -20.74 -15.60
CA PRO A 244 -3.51 -19.70 -15.01
C PRO A 244 -2.33 -20.29 -14.24
N ARG A 245 -1.25 -19.52 -14.10
CA ARG A 245 -0.05 -19.94 -13.38
C ARG A 245 -0.36 -20.14 -11.90
N LYS A 246 -0.10 -21.32 -11.38
CA LYS A 246 -0.33 -21.73 -9.99
C LYS A 246 0.97 -21.80 -9.21
N MET A 247 0.89 -21.67 -7.88
CA MET A 247 2.01 -22.04 -7.02
C MET A 247 1.94 -23.54 -6.71
N VAL A 248 3.11 -24.17 -6.72
CA VAL A 248 3.25 -25.61 -6.44
C VAL A 248 4.26 -25.81 -5.33
N LYS A 249 3.87 -26.60 -4.34
CA LYS A 249 4.75 -26.99 -3.23
C LYS A 249 5.96 -27.76 -3.77
N GLN A 250 7.14 -27.38 -3.31
CA GLN A 250 8.41 -28.00 -3.70
C GLN A 250 9.02 -28.75 -2.53
N GLU A 251 10.01 -28.17 -1.90
CA GLU A 251 10.78 -28.74 -0.81
C GLU A 251 10.30 -28.16 0.54
N THR A 252 10.40 -28.97 1.57
CA THR A 252 10.16 -28.57 2.96
C THR A 252 11.37 -28.95 3.79
N THR A 253 11.79 -28.07 4.69
CA THR A 253 12.84 -28.29 5.68
C THR A 253 12.43 -27.79 7.04
N GLU A 254 13.14 -28.18 8.08
CA GLU A 254 13.00 -27.64 9.42
C GLU A 254 14.20 -26.78 9.79
N THR A 255 13.97 -25.77 10.62
CA THR A 255 15.06 -24.94 11.17
C THR A 255 15.87 -25.69 12.22
N ASN A 256 17.18 -25.46 12.21
CA ASN A 256 18.10 -25.97 13.21
C ASN A 256 18.01 -25.26 14.57
N GLN A 257 18.87 -25.57 15.53
CA GLN A 257 18.91 -24.95 16.87
C GLN A 257 19.15 -23.43 16.85
N ASP A 258 19.78 -22.91 15.78
CA ASP A 258 20.05 -21.50 15.57
C ASP A 258 18.95 -20.82 14.73
N GLY A 259 17.82 -21.49 14.50
CA GLY A 259 16.72 -21.01 13.69
C GLY A 259 17.01 -20.96 12.19
N GLN A 260 18.14 -21.51 11.73
CA GLN A 260 18.54 -21.46 10.33
C GLN A 260 17.82 -22.51 9.50
N TYR A 261 17.50 -22.15 8.26
CA TYR A 261 17.04 -23.09 7.24
C TYR A 261 17.85 -22.97 5.96
N THR A 262 17.89 -24.06 5.21
CA THR A 262 18.48 -24.12 3.87
C THR A 262 17.59 -24.97 2.98
N LEU A 263 17.24 -24.44 1.81
CA LEU A 263 16.43 -25.06 0.78
C LEU A 263 17.15 -24.97 -0.56
N LYS A 264 17.00 -25.96 -1.43
CA LYS A 264 17.57 -25.91 -2.78
C LYS A 264 16.92 -24.79 -3.58
N ALA A 265 17.74 -24.00 -4.26
CA ALA A 265 17.28 -22.98 -5.20
C ALA A 265 17.24 -23.56 -6.62
N ASP A 266 16.21 -23.14 -7.35
CA ASP A 266 16.14 -23.34 -8.78
C ASP A 266 16.25 -21.96 -9.44
N SER A 267 17.37 -21.70 -10.10
CA SER A 267 17.68 -20.37 -10.63
C SER A 267 16.61 -19.89 -11.59
N GLY A 268 16.15 -18.66 -11.39
CA GLY A 268 15.25 -17.96 -12.32
C GLY A 268 13.75 -18.17 -12.07
N GLN A 269 13.33 -18.88 -11.02
CA GLN A 269 11.92 -19.05 -10.68
C GLN A 269 11.50 -18.22 -9.47
N GLU A 270 10.30 -17.65 -9.56
CA GLU A 270 9.67 -16.97 -8.43
C GLU A 270 9.35 -18.00 -7.33
N THR A 271 9.96 -17.79 -6.16
CA THR A 271 9.79 -18.67 -5.00
C THR A 271 9.23 -17.86 -3.82
N VAL A 272 8.26 -18.41 -3.12
CA VAL A 272 7.81 -17.90 -1.83
C VAL A 272 7.98 -18.97 -0.77
N PHE A 273 8.15 -18.55 0.49
CA PHE A 273 8.29 -19.48 1.59
C PHE A 273 7.10 -19.33 2.52
N VAL A 274 6.51 -20.47 2.87
CA VAL A 274 5.53 -20.57 3.95
C VAL A 274 6.26 -21.15 5.15
N VAL A 275 6.26 -20.39 6.23
CA VAL A 275 6.89 -20.81 7.50
C VAL A 275 5.79 -21.07 8.51
N SER A 276 5.85 -22.18 9.21
CA SER A 276 4.92 -22.53 10.28
C SER A 276 5.65 -23.03 11.52
N SER A 277 5.14 -22.69 12.69
CA SER A 277 5.61 -23.19 13.98
C SER A 277 4.52 -23.15 15.03
N ALA A 278 4.58 -24.07 15.98
CA ALA A 278 3.73 -24.04 17.15
C ALA A 278 4.40 -23.20 18.25
N LEU A 279 3.77 -22.06 18.57
CA LEU A 279 4.17 -21.18 19.68
C LEU A 279 2.97 -21.00 20.61
N ASP A 280 3.19 -21.09 21.91
CA ASP A 280 2.14 -20.96 22.94
C ASP A 280 0.97 -21.94 22.72
N GLY A 281 1.22 -23.09 22.09
CA GLY A 281 0.18 -24.08 21.77
C GLY A 281 -0.70 -23.70 20.57
N GLN A 282 -0.39 -22.60 19.88
CA GLN A 282 -1.09 -22.16 18.66
C GLN A 282 -0.16 -22.33 17.44
N ILE A 283 -0.76 -22.59 16.29
CA ILE A 283 -0.02 -22.66 15.03
C ILE A 283 0.04 -21.27 14.44
N HIS A 284 1.26 -20.78 14.29
CA HIS A 284 1.57 -19.52 13.61
C HIS A 284 2.06 -19.81 12.20
N HIS A 285 1.69 -18.96 11.27
CA HIS A 285 2.14 -19.02 9.90
C HIS A 285 2.59 -17.62 9.47
N VAL A 286 3.57 -17.58 8.57
CA VAL A 286 3.94 -16.37 7.86
C VAL A 286 4.38 -16.73 6.45
N LEU A 287 4.04 -15.87 5.50
CA LEU A 287 4.51 -16.00 4.11
C LEU A 287 5.60 -14.96 3.88
N THR A 288 6.73 -15.38 3.40
CA THR A 288 7.84 -14.50 3.06
C THR A 288 8.25 -14.67 1.60
N GLU A 289 8.69 -13.58 1.02
CA GLU A 289 9.26 -13.52 -0.31
C GLU A 289 10.78 -13.45 -0.22
N PRO A 290 11.51 -13.95 -1.23
CA PRO A 290 12.89 -13.55 -1.41
C PRO A 290 12.91 -12.02 -1.60
N GLU A 291 13.64 -11.30 -0.77
CA GLU A 291 13.87 -9.88 -1.00
C GLU A 291 14.57 -9.72 -2.35
N ARG A 292 13.84 -9.31 -3.37
CA ARG A 292 14.45 -8.80 -4.58
C ARG A 292 15.03 -7.45 -4.22
N LEU A 293 16.33 -7.39 -4.01
CA LEU A 293 17.08 -6.14 -4.03
C LEU A 293 16.89 -5.52 -5.42
N TRP A 294 15.88 -4.66 -5.54
CA TRP A 294 15.81 -3.74 -6.65
C TRP A 294 16.98 -2.76 -6.45
N HIS A 295 18.12 -3.08 -7.05
CA HIS A 295 19.12 -2.05 -7.25
C HIS A 295 18.44 -0.93 -8.04
N ARG A 296 18.11 0.15 -7.36
CA ARG A 296 17.97 1.45 -8.00
C ARG A 296 19.36 1.87 -8.50
N GLU A 297 19.81 1.25 -9.58
CA GLU A 297 20.73 1.95 -10.47
C GLU A 297 19.83 2.82 -11.33
N ASN A 298 19.77 4.10 -10.95
CA ASN A 298 19.64 5.25 -11.84
C ASN A 298 19.44 6.47 -10.95
N VAL A 299 20.54 7.10 -10.66
CA VAL A 299 20.63 8.54 -10.38
C VAL A 299 20.64 9.27 -11.71
#